data_53eecf3fbe91275abee7ffc5a3672339
#
_entry.id   53eecf3fbe91275abee7ffc5a3672339
#
_cell.length_a   1.000
_cell.length_b   1.000
_cell.length_c   1.000
_cell.angle_alpha   90.00
_cell.angle_beta   90.00
_cell.angle_gamma   90.00
#
_symmetry.space_group_name_H-M   'P 1'
#
loop_
_entity.id
_entity.type
_entity.pdbx_description
1 polymer ?
#
loop_
_entity_poly.entity_id
_entity_poly.type
_entity_poly.pdbx_seq_one_letter_code
_entity_poly.pdbx_strand_id
1 'polypeptide(L)'
;LPERAFVIAALDAVRDPKSGQGLVAAGLVQGLTVADDRAGFVIEVPAGDTALYAPVRDAAEAALKALPGMTRVSVVLTAETAAATRPARTASLSPQAVEQTRAKAPVPTDRPAHVRRVLAVASGKGGVGKSTVAVNLAAAFAARGLSVGLLDADVYGPSIPTMLGVSGKPEYRDGMMEPHTAHGLRAMSVGLLTQASDAMVWRGPMASQALTQMLTQTRWGTEAAPLDILVVDLPPGTGDVQLTLIQKTPLDGAVIVTTPQEVALADARRAHALFVKVKVPTLGLIENMSGDVFGRGGGEAEAGRLSIPYLGDQPLDAAVREASDAGVPLVTADPDGPMARRFAIISARVAEALERDGGTG
;
A
#
# COMPACT_ATOMS: atom_id res chain seq x y z
N LEU A 1 -14.47 -32.93 -4.95
CA LEU A 1 -14.28 -31.65 -4.27
C LEU A 1 -15.63 -31.21 -3.71
N PRO A 2 -15.72 -30.78 -2.46
CA PRO A 2 -16.99 -30.35 -1.91
C PRO A 2 -17.42 -29.05 -2.63
N GLU A 3 -18.60 -29.11 -3.24
CA GLU A 3 -19.21 -27.91 -3.82
C GLU A 3 -19.54 -26.90 -2.71
N ARG A 4 -19.46 -25.61 -3.02
CA ARG A 4 -19.80 -24.53 -2.08
C ARG A 4 -21.13 -24.72 -1.35
N ALA A 5 -22.11 -25.38 -2.01
CA ALA A 5 -23.40 -25.69 -1.45
C ALA A 5 -23.31 -26.64 -0.23
N PHE A 6 -22.44 -27.66 -0.29
CA PHE A 6 -22.23 -28.57 0.84
C PHE A 6 -21.57 -27.90 2.02
N VAL A 7 -20.62 -26.98 1.75
CA VAL A 7 -19.95 -26.15 2.79
C VAL A 7 -21.00 -25.27 3.50
N ILE A 8 -21.84 -24.59 2.75
CA ILE A 8 -22.96 -23.78 3.30
C ILE A 8 -23.89 -24.62 4.15
N ALA A 9 -24.32 -25.80 3.66
CA ALA A 9 -25.21 -26.68 4.39
C ALA A 9 -24.56 -27.19 5.71
N ALA A 10 -23.26 -27.52 5.70
CA ALA A 10 -22.55 -27.95 6.88
C ALA A 10 -22.43 -26.81 7.94
N LEU A 11 -22.19 -25.58 7.51
CA LEU A 11 -22.17 -24.42 8.40
C LEU A 11 -23.56 -24.07 8.94
N ASP A 12 -24.59 -24.26 8.17
CA ASP A 12 -25.97 -23.98 8.60
C ASP A 12 -26.54 -25.02 9.55
N ALA A 13 -25.91 -26.20 9.64
CA ALA A 13 -26.19 -27.20 10.66
C ALA A 13 -25.67 -26.80 12.06
N VAL A 14 -24.65 -25.91 12.13
CA VAL A 14 -24.15 -25.35 13.39
C VAL A 14 -25.05 -24.21 13.83
N ARG A 15 -25.57 -24.27 15.05
CA ARG A 15 -26.55 -23.31 15.55
C ARG A 15 -25.94 -22.13 16.27
N ASP A 16 -26.44 -20.95 15.95
CA ASP A 16 -26.20 -19.74 16.71
C ASP A 16 -26.85 -19.83 18.10
N PRO A 17 -26.09 -19.68 19.19
CA PRO A 17 -26.62 -19.82 20.57
C PRO A 17 -27.62 -18.73 20.96
N LYS A 18 -27.67 -17.60 20.24
CA LYS A 18 -28.64 -16.53 20.53
C LYS A 18 -29.93 -16.62 19.76
N SER A 19 -29.88 -16.93 18.47
CA SER A 19 -31.05 -16.97 17.62
C SER A 19 -31.57 -18.38 17.39
N GLY A 20 -30.77 -19.44 17.65
CA GLY A 20 -31.08 -20.82 17.32
C GLY A 20 -31.06 -21.12 15.82
N GLN A 21 -30.76 -20.14 14.97
CA GLN A 21 -30.69 -20.32 13.53
C GLN A 21 -29.33 -20.94 13.13
N GLY A 22 -29.20 -21.43 11.89
CA GLY A 22 -27.92 -21.84 11.34
C GLY A 22 -26.98 -20.65 11.18
N LEU A 23 -25.66 -20.85 11.22
CA LEU A 23 -24.66 -19.75 11.17
C LEU A 23 -24.78 -18.90 9.91
N VAL A 24 -25.10 -19.52 8.77
CA VAL A 24 -25.29 -18.79 7.50
C VAL A 24 -26.58 -17.99 7.53
N ALA A 25 -27.68 -18.60 7.99
CA ALA A 25 -28.98 -17.96 8.13
C ALA A 25 -28.98 -16.83 9.17
N ALA A 26 -28.17 -16.96 10.22
CA ALA A 26 -27.94 -15.92 11.23
C ALA A 26 -27.03 -14.76 10.75
N GLY A 27 -26.47 -14.83 9.53
CA GLY A 27 -25.57 -13.81 8.99
C GLY A 27 -24.18 -13.74 9.64
N LEU A 28 -23.79 -14.75 10.41
CA LEU A 28 -22.54 -14.78 11.17
C LEU A 28 -21.33 -15.24 10.35
N VAL A 29 -21.55 -15.74 9.13
CA VAL A 29 -20.49 -16.22 8.23
C VAL A 29 -20.07 -15.10 7.31
N GLN A 30 -18.90 -14.52 7.56
CA GLN A 30 -18.33 -13.45 6.74
C GLN A 30 -17.14 -13.95 5.93
N GLY A 31 -17.02 -13.51 4.66
CA GLY A 31 -15.85 -13.78 3.83
C GLY A 31 -15.62 -15.27 3.51
N LEU A 32 -16.69 -16.09 3.37
CA LEU A 32 -16.55 -17.51 3.07
C LEU A 32 -15.82 -17.76 1.75
N THR A 33 -14.64 -18.36 1.86
CA THR A 33 -13.81 -18.80 0.74
C THR A 33 -13.77 -20.32 0.72
N VAL A 34 -14.04 -20.92 -0.42
CA VAL A 34 -13.95 -22.36 -0.67
C VAL A 34 -13.11 -22.55 -1.93
N ALA A 35 -11.98 -23.24 -1.82
CA ALA A 35 -11.07 -23.51 -2.92
C ALA A 35 -10.42 -24.90 -2.72
N ASP A 36 -10.54 -25.77 -3.71
CA ASP A 36 -9.98 -27.11 -3.72
C ASP A 36 -10.28 -27.89 -2.43
N ASP A 37 -9.27 -28.09 -1.60
CA ASP A 37 -9.32 -28.80 -0.33
C ASP A 37 -9.39 -27.89 0.90
N ARG A 38 -9.69 -26.60 0.70
CA ARG A 38 -9.63 -25.54 1.72
C ARG A 38 -10.94 -24.81 1.87
N ALA A 39 -11.33 -24.51 3.12
CA ALA A 39 -12.39 -23.58 3.43
C ALA A 39 -11.98 -22.64 4.58
N GLY A 40 -12.38 -21.37 4.46
CA GLY A 40 -12.10 -20.40 5.53
C GLY A 40 -13.18 -19.31 5.58
N PHE A 41 -13.50 -18.84 6.79
CA PHE A 41 -14.43 -17.74 7.00
C PHE A 41 -14.22 -17.10 8.39
N VAL A 42 -14.87 -15.96 8.60
CA VAL A 42 -14.84 -15.23 9.86
C VAL A 42 -16.23 -15.25 10.49
N ILE A 43 -16.27 -15.50 11.81
CA ILE A 43 -17.45 -15.30 12.65
C ILE A 43 -17.26 -13.96 13.37
N GLU A 44 -18.12 -12.98 13.07
CA GLU A 44 -18.08 -11.66 13.70
C GLU A 44 -19.19 -11.57 14.75
N VAL A 45 -18.80 -11.24 15.99
CA VAL A 45 -19.71 -11.18 17.14
C VAL A 45 -19.43 -9.93 17.97
N PRO A 46 -20.42 -9.42 18.75
CA PRO A 46 -20.20 -8.34 19.70
C PRO A 46 -19.08 -8.66 20.70
N ALA A 47 -18.30 -7.64 21.09
CA ALA A 47 -17.10 -7.84 21.93
C ALA A 47 -17.32 -8.60 23.23
N GLY A 48 -18.52 -8.50 23.81
CA GLY A 48 -18.91 -9.24 25.04
C GLY A 48 -19.23 -10.71 24.83
N ASP A 49 -19.38 -11.17 23.60
CA ASP A 49 -19.92 -12.50 23.27
C ASP A 49 -18.83 -13.51 22.87
N THR A 50 -17.60 -13.11 22.79
CA THR A 50 -16.48 -13.94 22.29
C THR A 50 -16.39 -15.29 23.02
N ALA A 51 -16.59 -15.31 24.34
CA ALA A 51 -16.55 -16.54 25.14
C ALA A 51 -17.74 -17.48 24.80
N LEU A 52 -18.92 -16.94 24.51
CA LEU A 52 -20.11 -17.68 24.12
C LEU A 52 -19.95 -18.33 22.73
N TYR A 53 -19.22 -17.67 21.82
CA TYR A 53 -19.05 -18.14 20.44
C TYR A 53 -17.77 -18.95 20.19
N ALA A 54 -16.87 -19.08 21.17
CA ALA A 54 -15.69 -19.93 21.03
C ALA A 54 -16.07 -21.41 20.73
N PRO A 55 -17.04 -22.04 21.43
CA PRO A 55 -17.49 -23.40 21.10
C PRO A 55 -18.17 -23.49 19.72
N VAL A 56 -18.82 -22.42 19.28
CA VAL A 56 -19.49 -22.36 17.97
C VAL A 56 -18.47 -22.34 16.84
N ARG A 57 -17.36 -21.59 17.02
CA ARG A 57 -16.21 -21.60 16.10
C ARG A 57 -15.66 -23.03 15.97
N ASP A 58 -15.44 -23.70 17.09
CA ASP A 58 -14.85 -25.05 17.11
C ASP A 58 -15.79 -26.06 16.45
N ALA A 59 -17.10 -25.94 16.68
CA ALA A 59 -18.12 -26.77 16.03
C ALA A 59 -18.20 -26.52 14.50
N ALA A 60 -18.09 -25.27 14.06
CA ALA A 60 -18.05 -24.93 12.66
C ALA A 60 -16.81 -25.45 11.95
N GLU A 61 -15.64 -25.35 12.60
CA GLU A 61 -14.40 -25.92 12.10
C GLU A 61 -14.46 -27.46 11.99
N ALA A 62 -15.03 -28.14 12.99
CA ALA A 62 -15.22 -29.58 13.00
C ALA A 62 -16.21 -30.03 11.89
N ALA A 63 -17.32 -29.30 11.68
CA ALA A 63 -18.28 -29.58 10.65
C ALA A 63 -17.66 -29.49 9.25
N LEU A 64 -16.80 -28.51 9.00
CA LEU A 64 -16.10 -28.39 7.73
C LEU A 64 -15.03 -29.46 7.54
N LYS A 65 -14.27 -29.83 8.58
CA LYS A 65 -13.28 -30.90 8.52
C LYS A 65 -13.88 -32.28 8.27
N ALA A 66 -15.16 -32.47 8.62
CA ALA A 66 -15.89 -33.71 8.35
C ALA A 66 -16.31 -33.87 6.88
N LEU A 67 -16.25 -32.85 6.06
CA LEU A 67 -16.59 -32.92 4.64
C LEU A 67 -15.52 -33.69 3.85
N PRO A 68 -15.90 -34.64 2.99
CA PRO A 68 -14.97 -35.39 2.17
C PRO A 68 -14.09 -34.47 1.29
N GLY A 69 -12.79 -34.65 1.36
CA GLY A 69 -11.82 -33.86 0.56
C GLY A 69 -11.45 -32.50 1.14
N MET A 70 -11.93 -32.14 2.35
CA MET A 70 -11.54 -30.92 3.03
C MET A 70 -10.36 -31.19 3.96
N THR A 71 -9.17 -30.68 3.64
CA THR A 71 -7.94 -30.92 4.43
C THR A 71 -7.50 -29.71 5.25
N ARG A 72 -7.86 -28.51 4.80
CA ARG A 72 -7.46 -27.24 5.45
C ARG A 72 -8.68 -26.38 5.74
N VAL A 73 -8.97 -26.20 7.01
CA VAL A 73 -10.08 -25.37 7.47
C VAL A 73 -9.56 -24.30 8.42
N SER A 74 -10.01 -23.07 8.22
CA SER A 74 -9.67 -21.92 9.08
C SER A 74 -10.92 -21.13 9.42
N VAL A 75 -11.31 -21.15 10.68
CA VAL A 75 -12.45 -20.38 11.21
C VAL A 75 -11.93 -19.37 12.22
N VAL A 76 -12.08 -18.06 11.92
CA VAL A 76 -11.63 -16.98 12.77
C VAL A 76 -12.82 -16.37 13.50
N LEU A 77 -12.75 -16.27 14.83
CA LEU A 77 -13.72 -15.56 15.65
C LEU A 77 -13.20 -14.16 15.93
N THR A 78 -13.94 -13.12 15.51
CA THR A 78 -13.60 -11.72 15.75
C THR A 78 -14.68 -11.04 16.57
N ALA A 79 -14.25 -10.15 17.47
CA ALA A 79 -15.15 -9.29 18.22
C ALA A 79 -15.36 -7.99 17.45
N GLU A 80 -16.62 -7.63 17.18
CA GLU A 80 -16.97 -6.32 16.68
C GLU A 80 -16.64 -5.29 17.75
N THR A 81 -15.64 -4.43 17.49
CA THR A 81 -15.40 -3.27 18.34
C THR A 81 -16.54 -2.30 18.06
N ALA A 82 -17.49 -2.19 18.98
CA ALA A 82 -18.68 -1.36 18.85
C ALA A 82 -18.29 0.05 18.37
N ALA A 83 -18.63 0.34 17.13
CA ALA A 83 -18.80 1.71 16.69
C ALA A 83 -19.92 2.29 17.58
N ALA A 84 -19.56 3.20 18.47
CA ALA A 84 -20.46 3.82 19.42
C ALA A 84 -21.73 4.29 18.70
N THR A 85 -22.85 3.64 18.95
CA THR A 85 -24.18 4.07 18.57
C THR A 85 -24.45 5.40 19.27
N ARG A 86 -24.27 6.52 18.54
CA ARG A 86 -24.70 7.83 18.99
C ARG A 86 -26.22 7.83 19.12
N PRO A 87 -26.78 8.17 20.29
CA PRO A 87 -28.19 8.52 20.36
C PRO A 87 -28.43 9.77 19.53
N ALA A 88 -29.45 9.75 18.69
CA ALA A 88 -29.92 10.90 17.94
C ALA A 88 -30.35 12.01 18.92
N ARG A 89 -29.48 12.99 19.13
CA ARG A 89 -29.81 14.26 19.73
C ARG A 89 -29.67 15.31 18.64
N THR A 90 -30.79 15.75 18.11
CA THR A 90 -30.95 17.02 17.40
C THR A 90 -30.61 18.18 18.37
N ALA A 91 -29.35 18.57 18.40
CA ALA A 91 -28.90 19.83 18.93
C ALA A 91 -28.13 20.54 17.83
N SER A 92 -28.64 21.70 17.41
CA SER A 92 -27.96 22.60 16.49
C SER A 92 -26.61 23.00 17.11
N LEU A 93 -25.53 22.51 16.56
CA LEU A 93 -24.17 22.91 16.96
C LEU A 93 -23.87 24.28 16.37
N SER A 94 -23.47 25.22 17.23
CA SER A 94 -23.00 26.55 16.82
C SER A 94 -21.71 26.41 15.95
N PRO A 95 -21.45 27.36 15.04
CA PRO A 95 -20.26 27.33 14.17
C PRO A 95 -18.91 27.18 14.90
N GLN A 96 -18.84 27.65 16.16
CA GLN A 96 -17.65 27.52 17.01
C GLN A 96 -17.37 26.10 17.54
N ALA A 97 -18.42 25.26 17.67
CA ALA A 97 -18.23 23.86 18.09
C ALA A 97 -17.72 22.96 16.94
N VAL A 98 -17.95 23.35 15.68
CA VAL A 98 -17.42 22.64 14.50
C VAL A 98 -15.93 22.90 14.33
N GLU A 99 -15.44 24.04 14.77
CA GLU A 99 -14.01 24.41 14.67
C GLU A 99 -13.14 23.72 15.73
N GLN A 100 -13.70 23.40 16.89
CA GLN A 100 -12.99 22.68 17.97
C GLN A 100 -12.94 21.16 17.77
N THR A 101 -13.81 20.59 16.91
CA THR A 101 -13.78 19.16 16.55
C THR A 101 -12.97 18.89 15.27
N ARG A 102 -12.34 19.89 14.68
CA ARG A 102 -11.21 19.70 13.78
C ARG A 102 -10.04 19.23 14.62
N ALA A 103 -10.07 17.95 15.01
CA ALA A 103 -8.89 17.28 15.53
C ALA A 103 -7.77 17.58 14.53
N LYS A 104 -6.74 18.30 14.99
CA LYS A 104 -5.48 18.45 14.30
C LYS A 104 -5.10 17.06 13.79
N ALA A 105 -5.07 16.88 12.47
CA ALA A 105 -4.43 15.69 11.91
C ALA A 105 -3.08 15.58 12.61
N PRO A 106 -2.71 14.41 13.19
CA PRO A 106 -1.42 14.28 13.84
C PRO A 106 -0.38 14.67 12.80
N VAL A 107 0.34 15.76 13.08
CA VAL A 107 1.49 16.16 12.27
C VAL A 107 2.45 14.99 12.37
N PRO A 108 2.95 14.44 11.25
CA PRO A 108 3.95 13.38 11.29
C PRO A 108 5.14 13.90 12.09
N THR A 109 5.38 13.34 13.25
CA THR A 109 6.31 13.91 14.23
C THR A 109 7.76 13.55 13.93
N ASP A 110 8.01 12.53 13.10
CA ASP A 110 9.35 12.00 12.92
C ASP A 110 9.75 11.91 11.44
N ARG A 111 10.27 13.05 10.93
CA ARG A 111 10.96 13.02 9.64
C ARG A 111 12.22 12.13 9.77
N PRO A 112 12.52 11.26 8.79
CA PRO A 112 13.75 10.47 8.79
C PRO A 112 14.96 11.39 8.92
N ALA A 113 15.87 11.06 9.84
CA ALA A 113 17.06 11.87 10.08
C ALA A 113 17.90 12.00 8.80
N HIS A 114 18.38 13.20 8.53
CA HIS A 114 19.24 13.51 7.37
C HIS A 114 18.62 13.21 6.01
N VAL A 115 17.27 13.28 5.88
CA VAL A 115 16.53 13.19 4.62
C VAL A 115 15.92 14.55 4.31
N ARG A 116 16.26 15.13 3.14
CA ARG A 116 15.80 16.45 2.72
C ARG A 116 14.36 16.43 2.23
N ARG A 117 14.01 15.45 1.37
CA ARG A 117 12.67 15.33 0.76
C ARG A 117 12.17 13.89 0.83
N VAL A 118 10.88 13.73 1.03
CA VAL A 118 10.18 12.44 1.02
C VAL A 118 9.08 12.47 -0.02
N LEU A 119 9.22 11.67 -1.07
CA LEU A 119 8.30 11.57 -2.20
C LEU A 119 7.51 10.27 -2.14
N ALA A 120 6.19 10.34 -2.14
CA ALA A 120 5.35 9.15 -2.29
C ALA A 120 5.13 8.80 -3.77
N VAL A 121 5.20 7.50 -4.08
CA VAL A 121 4.69 6.93 -5.33
C VAL A 121 3.45 6.12 -4.98
N ALA A 122 2.31 6.50 -5.54
CA ALA A 122 1.01 5.95 -5.19
C ALA A 122 0.24 5.50 -6.44
N SER A 123 -0.73 4.65 -6.23
CA SER A 123 -1.71 4.27 -7.25
C SER A 123 -3.06 3.97 -6.62
N GLY A 124 -4.13 4.22 -7.36
CA GLY A 124 -5.49 3.94 -6.89
C GLY A 124 -5.84 2.46 -6.90
N LYS A 125 -5.11 1.62 -7.65
CA LYS A 125 -5.28 0.15 -7.70
C LYS A 125 -3.96 -0.56 -7.91
N GLY A 126 -3.94 -1.88 -7.64
CA GLY A 126 -2.82 -2.76 -7.96
C GLY A 126 -2.66 -3.04 -9.46
N GLY A 127 -1.47 -3.45 -9.88
CA GLY A 127 -1.19 -3.89 -11.25
C GLY A 127 -0.94 -2.78 -12.28
N VAL A 128 -0.87 -1.50 -11.87
CA VAL A 128 -0.53 -0.38 -12.78
C VAL A 128 0.98 -0.16 -12.95
N GLY A 129 1.83 -0.98 -12.31
CA GLY A 129 3.28 -0.85 -12.37
C GLY A 129 3.86 0.24 -11.46
N LYS A 130 3.18 0.54 -10.35
CA LYS A 130 3.59 1.53 -9.33
C LYS A 130 5.05 1.33 -8.89
N SER A 131 5.40 0.12 -8.44
CA SER A 131 6.74 -0.20 -7.94
C SER A 131 7.80 -0.13 -9.03
N THR A 132 7.47 -0.55 -10.26
CA THR A 132 8.35 -0.40 -11.43
C THR A 132 8.67 1.07 -11.70
N VAL A 133 7.65 1.94 -11.62
CA VAL A 133 7.84 3.39 -11.76
C VAL A 133 8.65 3.94 -10.59
N ALA A 134 8.39 3.51 -9.35
CA ALA A 134 9.14 3.96 -8.16
C ALA A 134 10.63 3.62 -8.27
N VAL A 135 10.98 2.40 -8.67
CA VAL A 135 12.37 1.94 -8.85
C VAL A 135 13.09 2.77 -9.93
N ASN A 136 12.47 2.90 -11.10
CA ASN A 136 13.09 3.60 -12.22
C ASN A 136 13.13 5.13 -12.02
N LEU A 137 12.15 5.70 -11.32
CA LEU A 137 12.18 7.11 -10.91
C LEU A 137 13.31 7.39 -9.92
N ALA A 138 13.51 6.50 -8.93
CA ALA A 138 14.63 6.58 -7.99
C ALA A 138 15.97 6.47 -8.72
N ALA A 139 16.12 5.51 -9.64
CA ALA A 139 17.31 5.35 -10.48
C ALA A 139 17.56 6.60 -11.35
N ALA A 140 16.50 7.21 -11.90
CA ALA A 140 16.61 8.43 -12.69
C ALA A 140 17.08 9.65 -11.84
N PHE A 141 16.63 9.76 -10.59
CA PHE A 141 17.16 10.75 -9.67
C PHE A 141 18.65 10.52 -9.36
N ALA A 142 19.05 9.26 -9.12
CA ALA A 142 20.45 8.91 -8.88
C ALA A 142 21.33 9.21 -10.10
N ALA A 143 20.85 8.93 -11.32
CA ALA A 143 21.52 9.27 -12.57
C ALA A 143 21.74 10.79 -12.75
N ARG A 144 20.94 11.63 -12.08
CA ARG A 144 21.10 13.08 -12.02
C ARG A 144 22.09 13.54 -10.94
N GLY A 145 22.74 12.64 -10.23
CA GLY A 145 23.72 12.92 -9.18
C GLY A 145 23.13 13.14 -7.80
N LEU A 146 21.83 12.88 -7.59
CA LEU A 146 21.19 12.98 -6.27
C LEU A 146 21.51 11.74 -5.42
N SER A 147 21.63 11.94 -4.11
CA SER A 147 21.67 10.86 -3.12
C SER A 147 20.23 10.37 -2.86
N VAL A 148 19.92 9.12 -3.23
CA VAL A 148 18.54 8.62 -3.29
C VAL A 148 18.35 7.40 -2.41
N GLY A 149 17.26 7.43 -1.61
CA GLY A 149 16.71 6.28 -0.91
C GLY A 149 15.44 5.78 -1.58
N LEU A 150 15.18 4.49 -1.45
CA LEU A 150 13.95 3.84 -1.92
C LEU A 150 13.40 2.94 -0.83
N LEU A 151 12.20 3.26 -0.35
CA LEU A 151 11.48 2.50 0.66
C LEU A 151 10.28 1.81 0.03
N ASP A 152 10.28 0.47 0.05
CA ASP A 152 9.14 -0.36 -0.30
C ASP A 152 8.23 -0.51 0.93
N ALA A 153 7.10 0.17 0.89
CA ALA A 153 6.07 0.12 1.93
C ALA A 153 4.87 -0.75 1.54
N ASP A 154 4.93 -1.46 0.41
CA ASP A 154 3.86 -2.37 -0.03
C ASP A 154 3.92 -3.70 0.74
N VAL A 155 3.24 -3.74 1.87
CA VAL A 155 3.19 -4.91 2.77
C VAL A 155 2.48 -6.13 2.17
N TYR A 156 1.70 -5.94 1.11
CA TYR A 156 0.93 -7.02 0.48
C TYR A 156 1.69 -7.69 -0.66
N GLY A 157 2.62 -7.00 -1.27
CA GLY A 157 3.38 -7.52 -2.40
C GLY A 157 4.72 -6.79 -2.58
N PRO A 158 5.62 -6.89 -1.57
CA PRO A 158 6.90 -6.21 -1.67
C PRO A 158 7.70 -6.75 -2.85
N SER A 159 8.00 -5.90 -3.83
CA SER A 159 8.63 -6.29 -5.09
C SER A 159 9.98 -5.61 -5.35
N ILE A 160 10.27 -4.52 -4.66
CA ILE A 160 11.50 -3.74 -4.86
C ILE A 160 12.77 -4.58 -4.64
N PRO A 161 12.88 -5.48 -3.63
CA PRO A 161 14.07 -6.31 -3.47
C PRO A 161 14.41 -7.12 -4.73
N THR A 162 13.40 -7.73 -5.35
CA THR A 162 13.57 -8.47 -6.61
C THR A 162 14.03 -7.55 -7.73
N MET A 163 13.41 -6.37 -7.89
CA MET A 163 13.72 -5.41 -8.95
C MET A 163 15.10 -4.76 -8.81
N LEU A 164 15.71 -4.83 -7.62
CA LEU A 164 17.07 -4.33 -7.35
C LEU A 164 18.11 -5.45 -7.20
N GLY A 165 17.70 -6.71 -7.25
CA GLY A 165 18.60 -7.85 -7.03
C GLY A 165 19.16 -7.91 -5.61
N VAL A 166 18.43 -7.38 -4.60
CA VAL A 166 18.86 -7.39 -3.20
C VAL A 166 18.09 -8.42 -2.39
N SER A 167 18.77 -9.03 -1.41
CA SER A 167 18.18 -10.05 -0.56
C SER A 167 18.84 -10.08 0.83
N GLY A 168 18.22 -10.78 1.78
CA GLY A 168 18.70 -10.88 3.15
C GLY A 168 18.21 -9.76 4.04
N LYS A 169 18.29 -9.99 5.35
CA LYS A 169 17.88 -8.99 6.35
C LYS A 169 18.87 -7.84 6.39
N PRO A 170 18.42 -6.59 6.66
CA PRO A 170 19.32 -5.47 6.87
C PRO A 170 20.20 -5.71 8.08
N GLU A 171 21.45 -5.27 7.99
CA GLU A 171 22.35 -5.26 9.13
C GLU A 171 21.94 -4.17 10.13
N TYR A 172 22.24 -4.40 11.40
CA TYR A 172 22.10 -3.39 12.45
C TYR A 172 23.48 -2.90 12.88
N ARG A 173 23.66 -1.58 12.89
CA ARG A 173 24.87 -0.94 13.36
C ARG A 173 24.49 0.27 14.23
N ASP A 174 25.02 0.35 15.43
CA ASP A 174 24.72 1.40 16.42
C ASP A 174 23.20 1.60 16.64
N GLY A 175 22.43 0.52 16.66
CA GLY A 175 20.98 0.54 16.88
C GLY A 175 20.14 0.97 15.66
N MET A 176 20.77 1.24 14.51
CA MET A 176 20.12 1.61 13.25
C MET A 176 20.21 0.48 12.22
N MET A 177 19.20 0.35 11.37
CA MET A 177 19.23 -0.52 10.20
C MET A 177 20.10 0.12 9.11
N GLU A 178 21.01 -0.66 8.53
CA GLU A 178 21.76 -0.24 7.35
C GLU A 178 20.95 -0.62 6.10
N PRO A 179 20.61 0.34 5.22
CA PRO A 179 19.89 0.04 3.99
C PRO A 179 20.79 -0.74 3.04
N HIS A 180 20.19 -1.64 2.26
CA HIS A 180 20.90 -2.29 1.16
C HIS A 180 21.31 -1.24 0.12
N THR A 181 22.51 -1.39 -0.45
CA THR A 181 22.98 -0.52 -1.52
C THR A 181 23.02 -1.27 -2.82
N ALA A 182 22.27 -0.82 -3.82
CA ALA A 182 22.25 -1.38 -5.16
C ALA A 182 21.96 -0.28 -6.19
N HIS A 183 22.63 -0.32 -7.32
CA HIS A 183 22.44 0.62 -8.44
C HIS A 183 22.49 2.11 -8.04
N GLY A 184 23.33 2.47 -7.07
CA GLY A 184 23.45 3.84 -6.56
C GLY A 184 22.31 4.26 -5.61
N LEU A 185 21.42 3.35 -5.25
CA LEU A 185 20.29 3.57 -4.35
C LEU A 185 20.53 2.96 -2.97
N ARG A 186 19.99 3.58 -1.92
CA ARG A 186 19.84 3.01 -0.58
C ARG A 186 18.44 2.45 -0.47
N ALA A 187 18.30 1.13 -0.39
CA ALA A 187 17.00 0.46 -0.44
C ALA A 187 16.64 -0.22 0.88
N MET A 188 15.38 -0.08 1.28
CA MET A 188 14.77 -0.82 2.36
C MET A 188 13.39 -1.31 1.93
N SER A 189 13.02 -2.52 2.33
CA SER A 189 11.72 -3.09 2.03
C SER A 189 11.18 -3.86 3.22
N VAL A 190 9.88 -3.79 3.41
CA VAL A 190 9.18 -4.66 4.37
C VAL A 190 9.42 -6.15 4.06
N GLY A 191 9.61 -6.50 2.79
CA GLY A 191 9.96 -7.87 2.36
C GLY A 191 11.33 -8.35 2.84
N LEU A 192 12.25 -7.46 3.20
CA LEU A 192 13.56 -7.81 3.75
C LEU A 192 13.53 -8.05 5.26
N LEU A 193 12.48 -7.60 5.95
CA LEU A 193 12.32 -7.79 7.40
C LEU A 193 11.72 -9.15 7.75
N THR A 194 11.03 -9.79 6.81
CA THR A 194 10.35 -11.08 6.98
C THR A 194 11.07 -12.17 6.18
N GLN A 195 10.98 -13.43 6.65
CA GLN A 195 11.43 -14.55 5.82
C GLN A 195 10.33 -14.90 4.81
N ALA A 196 10.71 -15.28 3.61
CA ALA A 196 9.78 -15.69 2.54
C ALA A 196 8.86 -16.86 2.94
N SER A 197 9.26 -17.64 3.95
CA SER A 197 8.48 -18.75 4.54
C SER A 197 7.43 -18.29 5.52
N ASP A 198 7.54 -17.08 6.06
CA ASP A 198 6.61 -16.55 7.05
C ASP A 198 5.44 -15.89 6.31
N ALA A 199 4.35 -16.63 6.12
CA ALA A 199 3.07 -16.07 5.69
C ALA A 199 2.54 -15.14 6.80
N MET A 200 3.26 -14.03 7.03
CA MET A 200 2.86 -13.04 8.03
C MET A 200 1.66 -12.29 7.48
N VAL A 201 0.51 -12.49 8.09
CA VAL A 201 -0.68 -11.69 7.79
C VAL A 201 -0.48 -10.31 8.40
N TRP A 202 -0.02 -9.38 7.58
CA TRP A 202 0.11 -7.97 7.98
C TRP A 202 -1.26 -7.39 8.34
N ARG A 203 -1.44 -7.05 9.60
CA ARG A 203 -2.59 -6.24 10.04
C ARG A 203 -2.20 -4.77 9.99
N GLY A 204 -3.17 -3.88 9.72
CA GLY A 204 -2.92 -2.45 9.56
C GLY A 204 -2.00 -1.81 10.61
N PRO A 205 -2.20 -2.06 11.93
CA PRO A 205 -1.31 -1.52 12.97
C PRO A 205 0.13 -2.03 12.86
N MET A 206 0.35 -3.31 12.52
CA MET A 206 1.69 -3.91 12.37
C MET A 206 2.41 -3.34 11.15
N ALA A 207 1.71 -3.22 10.01
CA ALA A 207 2.23 -2.61 8.79
C ALA A 207 2.68 -1.15 9.06
N SER A 208 1.86 -0.40 9.76
CA SER A 208 2.13 0.98 10.13
C SER A 208 3.34 1.11 11.07
N GLN A 209 3.48 0.19 12.04
CA GLN A 209 4.63 0.16 12.95
C GLN A 209 5.92 -0.19 12.21
N ALA A 210 5.91 -1.21 11.35
CA ALA A 210 7.06 -1.60 10.54
C ALA A 210 7.52 -0.46 9.63
N LEU A 211 6.59 0.24 8.96
CA LEU A 211 6.92 1.39 8.13
C LEU A 211 7.54 2.52 8.96
N THR A 212 6.95 2.88 10.11
CA THR A 212 7.52 3.90 10.99
C THR A 212 8.94 3.51 11.42
N GLN A 213 9.17 2.25 11.76
CA GLN A 213 10.48 1.74 12.11
C GLN A 213 11.46 1.85 10.94
N MET A 214 11.08 1.45 9.72
CA MET A 214 11.92 1.58 8.53
C MET A 214 12.21 3.04 8.18
N LEU A 215 11.26 3.95 8.37
CA LEU A 215 11.48 5.37 8.14
C LEU A 215 12.46 5.98 9.13
N THR A 216 12.27 5.70 10.44
CA THR A 216 12.97 6.42 11.51
C THR A 216 14.23 5.71 12.01
N GLN A 217 14.32 4.37 11.87
CA GLN A 217 15.44 3.56 12.37
C GLN A 217 16.36 3.04 11.24
N THR A 218 16.20 3.53 10.00
CA THR A 218 17.14 3.27 8.91
C THR A 218 18.11 4.43 8.76
N ARG A 219 19.40 4.15 8.58
CA ARG A 219 20.45 5.14 8.33
C ARG A 219 20.40 5.61 6.88
N TRP A 220 19.34 6.38 6.55
CA TRP A 220 19.15 6.90 5.19
C TRP A 220 20.25 7.86 4.75
N GLY A 221 20.74 8.70 5.66
CA GLY A 221 21.81 9.67 5.45
C GLY A 221 22.61 9.88 6.71
N THR A 222 23.57 10.77 6.64
CA THR A 222 24.34 11.28 7.77
C THR A 222 24.38 12.79 7.70
N GLU A 223 24.82 13.46 8.76
CA GLU A 223 24.99 14.91 8.76
C GLU A 223 25.95 15.36 7.65
N ALA A 224 27.05 14.63 7.44
CA ALA A 224 28.04 14.92 6.41
C ALA A 224 27.60 14.56 4.99
N ALA A 225 26.66 13.59 4.84
CA ALA A 225 26.15 13.10 3.57
C ALA A 225 24.64 12.85 3.68
N PRO A 226 23.82 13.91 3.71
CA PRO A 226 22.36 13.76 3.79
C PRO A 226 21.81 13.13 2.52
N LEU A 227 20.66 12.46 2.66
CA LEU A 227 19.89 11.96 1.54
C LEU A 227 19.11 13.12 0.91
N ASP A 228 19.19 13.29 -0.41
CA ASP A 228 18.47 14.34 -1.10
C ASP A 228 16.98 14.02 -1.22
N ILE A 229 16.67 12.76 -1.57
CA ILE A 229 15.29 12.31 -1.74
C ILE A 229 15.11 10.87 -1.29
N LEU A 230 14.07 10.62 -0.51
CA LEU A 230 13.56 9.29 -0.18
C LEU A 230 12.28 9.05 -0.97
N VAL A 231 12.31 8.12 -1.91
CA VAL A 231 11.14 7.66 -2.65
C VAL A 231 10.46 6.56 -1.85
N VAL A 232 9.17 6.70 -1.57
CA VAL A 232 8.36 5.75 -0.82
C VAL A 232 7.33 5.12 -1.74
N ASP A 233 7.48 3.84 -2.02
CA ASP A 233 6.52 3.04 -2.79
C ASP A 233 5.37 2.61 -1.87
N LEU A 234 4.22 3.27 -1.95
CA LEU A 234 3.07 3.04 -1.09
C LEU A 234 2.30 1.78 -1.50
N PRO A 235 1.55 1.12 -0.58
CA PRO A 235 0.61 0.09 -0.96
C PRO A 235 -0.42 0.61 -1.98
N PRO A 236 -0.93 -0.24 -2.88
CA PRO A 236 -1.96 0.17 -3.83
C PRO A 236 -3.31 0.41 -3.15
N GLY A 237 -4.17 1.22 -3.79
CA GLY A 237 -5.53 1.48 -3.34
C GLY A 237 -5.69 2.79 -2.57
N THR A 238 -6.80 2.92 -1.84
CA THR A 238 -7.20 4.11 -1.06
C THR A 238 -7.80 3.73 0.30
N GLY A 239 -7.47 2.54 0.78
CA GLY A 239 -7.99 2.00 2.04
C GLY A 239 -7.30 2.55 3.29
N ASP A 240 -7.78 2.11 4.46
CA ASP A 240 -7.34 2.60 5.77
C ASP A 240 -5.84 2.40 6.03
N VAL A 241 -5.24 1.34 5.51
CA VAL A 241 -3.80 1.08 5.63
C VAL A 241 -3.01 2.18 4.94
N GLN A 242 -3.35 2.48 3.67
CA GLN A 242 -2.69 3.55 2.92
C GLN A 242 -2.90 4.92 3.58
N LEU A 243 -4.13 5.23 4.00
CA LEU A 243 -4.43 6.48 4.71
C LEU A 243 -3.58 6.62 5.98
N THR A 244 -3.49 5.55 6.79
CA THR A 244 -2.68 5.54 8.01
C THR A 244 -1.20 5.75 7.71
N LEU A 245 -0.68 5.10 6.65
CA LEU A 245 0.71 5.26 6.24
C LEU A 245 1.02 6.68 5.79
N ILE A 246 0.16 7.27 4.93
CA ILE A 246 0.30 8.65 4.48
C ILE A 246 0.29 9.63 5.66
N GLN A 247 -0.62 9.44 6.62
CA GLN A 247 -0.71 10.31 7.80
C GLN A 247 0.50 10.24 8.73
N LYS A 248 1.20 9.10 8.75
CA LYS A 248 2.40 8.88 9.59
C LYS A 248 3.71 9.18 8.87
N THR A 249 3.68 9.33 7.55
CA THR A 249 4.87 9.62 6.74
C THR A 249 4.93 11.11 6.44
N PRO A 250 6.05 11.78 6.73
CA PRO A 250 6.21 13.22 6.47
C PRO A 250 6.47 13.47 4.98
N LEU A 251 5.44 13.34 4.15
CA LEU A 251 5.53 13.47 2.70
C LEU A 251 5.63 14.94 2.28
N ASP A 252 6.59 15.26 1.43
CA ASP A 252 6.71 16.57 0.78
C ASP A 252 5.86 16.64 -0.50
N GLY A 253 5.46 15.50 -1.05
CA GLY A 253 4.57 15.40 -2.20
C GLY A 253 4.33 13.96 -2.62
N ALA A 254 3.40 13.78 -3.54
CA ALA A 254 3.04 12.48 -4.09
C ALA A 254 2.93 12.52 -5.61
N VAL A 255 3.38 11.48 -6.29
CA VAL A 255 3.08 11.22 -7.70
C VAL A 255 2.07 10.06 -7.78
N ILE A 256 1.13 10.16 -8.71
CA ILE A 256 0.11 9.14 -8.93
C ILE A 256 0.43 8.39 -10.23
N VAL A 257 0.55 7.07 -10.14
CA VAL A 257 0.77 6.18 -11.27
C VAL A 257 -0.56 5.55 -11.69
N THR A 258 -0.88 5.60 -12.97
CA THR A 258 -2.08 5.00 -13.56
C THR A 258 -1.78 4.39 -14.92
N THR A 259 -2.70 3.58 -15.45
CA THR A 259 -2.71 3.18 -16.87
C THR A 259 -3.78 3.98 -17.61
N PRO A 260 -3.76 4.05 -18.98
CA PRO A 260 -4.71 4.86 -19.75
C PRO A 260 -6.18 4.46 -19.62
N GLN A 261 -6.47 3.28 -19.09
CA GLN A 261 -7.81 2.71 -19.02
C GLN A 261 -8.70 3.45 -18.01
N GLU A 262 -9.96 3.73 -18.37
CA GLU A 262 -10.92 4.47 -17.53
C GLU A 262 -11.07 3.88 -16.12
N VAL A 263 -11.03 2.56 -15.97
CA VAL A 263 -11.09 1.90 -14.64
C VAL A 263 -9.90 2.32 -13.77
N ALA A 264 -8.69 2.43 -14.34
CA ALA A 264 -7.51 2.85 -13.60
C ALA A 264 -7.54 4.36 -13.31
N LEU A 265 -8.06 5.16 -14.25
CA LEU A 265 -8.22 6.61 -14.08
C LEU A 265 -9.23 6.93 -12.97
N ALA A 266 -10.32 6.18 -12.88
CA ALA A 266 -11.28 6.31 -11.77
C ALA A 266 -10.62 6.05 -10.40
N ASP A 267 -9.70 5.09 -10.33
CA ASP A 267 -8.92 4.81 -9.12
C ASP A 267 -7.89 5.90 -8.83
N ALA A 268 -7.24 6.46 -9.86
CA ALA A 268 -6.33 7.59 -9.73
C ALA A 268 -7.02 8.84 -9.16
N ARG A 269 -8.29 9.11 -9.57
CA ARG A 269 -9.12 10.18 -8.97
C ARG A 269 -9.30 9.98 -7.47
N ARG A 270 -9.56 8.73 -7.02
CA ARG A 270 -9.71 8.41 -5.59
C ARG A 270 -8.40 8.61 -4.83
N ALA A 271 -7.27 8.22 -5.43
CA ALA A 271 -5.95 8.44 -4.84
C ALA A 271 -5.65 9.93 -4.70
N HIS A 272 -5.92 10.74 -5.73
CA HIS A 272 -5.78 12.19 -5.65
C HIS A 272 -6.65 12.79 -4.55
N ALA A 273 -7.93 12.43 -4.49
CA ALA A 273 -8.84 12.92 -3.45
C ALA A 273 -8.36 12.57 -2.03
N LEU A 274 -7.71 11.41 -1.86
CA LEU A 274 -7.09 11.02 -0.59
C LEU A 274 -5.94 11.98 -0.22
N PHE A 275 -5.02 12.28 -1.14
CA PHE A 275 -3.92 13.22 -0.89
C PHE A 275 -4.41 14.62 -0.58
N VAL A 276 -5.42 15.12 -1.30
CA VAL A 276 -6.08 16.40 -0.99
C VAL A 276 -6.64 16.41 0.45
N LYS A 277 -7.34 15.33 0.84
CA LYS A 277 -7.90 15.19 2.20
C LYS A 277 -6.85 15.25 3.29
N VAL A 278 -5.66 14.68 3.06
CA VAL A 278 -4.56 14.66 4.03
C VAL A 278 -3.57 15.81 3.85
N LYS A 279 -3.85 16.73 2.91
CA LYS A 279 -3.04 17.92 2.63
C LYS A 279 -1.61 17.62 2.16
N VAL A 280 -1.42 16.53 1.44
CA VAL A 280 -0.16 16.21 0.75
C VAL A 280 -0.28 16.69 -0.70
N PRO A 281 0.64 17.51 -1.21
CA PRO A 281 0.63 17.99 -2.60
C PRO A 281 0.69 16.81 -3.58
N THR A 282 -0.21 16.79 -4.58
CA THR A 282 -0.09 15.87 -5.72
C THR A 282 0.75 16.55 -6.79
N LEU A 283 2.01 16.14 -6.91
CA LEU A 283 3.00 16.74 -7.83
C LEU A 283 2.68 16.46 -9.29
N GLY A 284 1.89 15.41 -9.55
CA GLY A 284 1.38 15.10 -10.86
C GLY A 284 1.06 13.63 -11.07
N LEU A 285 0.68 13.32 -12.31
CA LEU A 285 0.26 12.00 -12.76
C LEU A 285 1.24 11.44 -13.81
N ILE A 286 1.60 10.16 -13.66
CA ILE A 286 2.40 9.38 -14.62
C ILE A 286 1.49 8.33 -15.25
N GLU A 287 1.39 8.34 -16.59
CA GLU A 287 0.72 7.29 -17.36
C GLU A 287 1.71 6.16 -17.62
N ASN A 288 1.47 4.99 -17.07
CA ASN A 288 2.29 3.80 -17.31
C ASN A 288 1.58 2.81 -18.23
N MET A 289 2.35 1.96 -18.90
CA MET A 289 1.87 0.94 -19.84
C MET A 289 1.08 1.54 -21.02
N SER A 290 1.43 2.77 -21.45
CA SER A 290 0.83 3.38 -22.63
C SER A 290 1.15 2.56 -23.90
N GLY A 291 0.24 2.50 -24.84
CA GLY A 291 0.44 1.81 -26.12
C GLY A 291 -0.80 1.13 -26.66
N ASP A 292 -0.59 0.26 -27.64
CA ASP A 292 -1.70 -0.32 -28.41
C ASP A 292 -2.57 -1.28 -27.60
N VAL A 293 -2.04 -1.83 -26.49
CA VAL A 293 -2.77 -2.77 -25.62
C VAL A 293 -3.73 -2.04 -24.68
N PHE A 294 -3.28 -0.95 -24.04
CA PHE A 294 -4.05 -0.23 -23.02
C PHE A 294 -4.52 1.16 -23.46
N GLY A 295 -4.14 1.62 -24.64
CA GLY A 295 -4.40 2.96 -25.13
C GLY A 295 -3.32 3.97 -24.74
N ARG A 296 -3.55 5.25 -25.05
CA ARG A 296 -2.65 6.38 -24.78
C ARG A 296 -3.44 7.63 -24.44
N GLY A 297 -2.84 8.51 -23.62
CA GLY A 297 -3.35 9.86 -23.38
C GLY A 297 -4.48 9.96 -22.36
N GLY A 298 -4.96 8.82 -21.82
CA GLY A 298 -5.97 8.82 -20.77
C GLY A 298 -5.47 9.52 -19.50
N GLY A 299 -4.21 9.29 -19.13
CA GLY A 299 -3.58 9.94 -17.98
C GLY A 299 -3.38 11.43 -18.18
N GLU A 300 -3.02 11.89 -19.38
CA GLU A 300 -2.89 13.31 -19.69
C GLU A 300 -4.25 14.03 -19.57
N ALA A 301 -5.29 13.46 -20.18
CA ALA A 301 -6.64 13.99 -20.07
C ALA A 301 -7.12 14.03 -18.60
N GLU A 302 -6.80 13.00 -17.82
CA GLU A 302 -7.18 12.94 -16.41
C GLU A 302 -6.41 13.94 -15.54
N ALA A 303 -5.12 14.14 -15.80
CA ALA A 303 -4.33 15.18 -15.14
C ALA A 303 -4.95 16.56 -15.35
N GLY A 304 -5.39 16.84 -16.60
CA GLY A 304 -6.14 18.07 -16.92
C GLY A 304 -7.45 18.22 -16.16
N ARG A 305 -8.24 17.14 -16.02
CA ARG A 305 -9.48 17.15 -15.22
C ARG A 305 -9.23 17.42 -13.75
N LEU A 306 -8.14 16.88 -13.20
CA LEU A 306 -7.75 17.03 -11.80
C LEU A 306 -7.03 18.36 -11.52
N SER A 307 -6.70 19.11 -12.57
CA SER A 307 -5.87 20.33 -12.49
C SER A 307 -4.52 20.08 -11.82
N ILE A 308 -3.90 18.92 -12.10
CA ILE A 308 -2.56 18.55 -11.65
C ILE A 308 -1.62 18.38 -12.84
N PRO A 309 -0.29 18.52 -12.66
CA PRO A 309 0.66 18.32 -13.75
C PRO A 309 0.60 16.91 -14.35
N TYR A 310 0.69 16.82 -15.68
CA TYR A 310 1.01 15.58 -16.36
C TYR A 310 2.53 15.43 -16.45
N LEU A 311 3.08 14.41 -15.80
CA LEU A 311 4.53 14.22 -15.69
C LEU A 311 5.13 13.50 -16.88
N GLY A 312 4.31 12.72 -17.59
CA GLY A 312 4.71 11.96 -18.77
C GLY A 312 4.15 10.55 -18.79
N ASP A 313 4.51 9.83 -19.86
CA ASP A 313 4.10 8.44 -20.07
C ASP A 313 5.31 7.48 -20.13
N GLN A 314 5.03 6.22 -19.79
CA GLN A 314 5.93 5.09 -20.03
C GLN A 314 5.18 4.03 -20.85
N PRO A 315 5.65 3.69 -22.05
CA PRO A 315 5.05 2.63 -22.84
C PRO A 315 5.12 1.26 -22.14
N LEU A 316 4.18 0.38 -22.50
CA LEU A 316 4.30 -1.04 -22.17
C LEU A 316 5.42 -1.64 -23.03
N ASP A 317 6.52 -2.05 -22.39
CA ASP A 317 7.70 -2.59 -23.07
C ASP A 317 8.24 -3.82 -22.35
N ALA A 318 8.63 -4.84 -23.13
CA ALA A 318 9.20 -6.07 -22.59
C ALA A 318 10.53 -5.83 -21.87
N ALA A 319 11.34 -4.85 -22.33
CA ALA A 319 12.62 -4.51 -21.70
C ALA A 319 12.46 -4.09 -20.24
N VAL A 320 11.35 -3.43 -19.88
CA VAL A 320 11.05 -3.06 -18.48
C VAL A 320 10.87 -4.30 -17.62
N ARG A 321 10.16 -5.30 -18.11
CA ARG A 321 9.96 -6.57 -17.41
C ARG A 321 11.27 -7.32 -17.28
N GLU A 322 12.01 -7.47 -18.39
CA GLU A 322 13.28 -8.21 -18.43
C GLU A 322 14.31 -7.60 -17.48
N ALA A 323 14.45 -6.29 -17.45
CA ALA A 323 15.33 -5.59 -16.52
C ALA A 323 14.89 -5.81 -15.07
N SER A 324 13.58 -5.72 -14.79
CA SER A 324 13.04 -5.96 -13.44
C SER A 324 13.26 -7.39 -12.96
N ASP A 325 13.06 -8.39 -13.83
CA ASP A 325 13.29 -9.80 -13.54
C ASP A 325 14.79 -10.10 -13.33
N ALA A 326 15.67 -9.36 -14.01
CA ALA A 326 17.11 -9.43 -13.84
C ALA A 326 17.63 -8.70 -12.57
N GLY A 327 16.78 -8.00 -11.86
CA GLY A 327 17.15 -7.24 -10.65
C GLY A 327 17.93 -5.94 -10.96
N VAL A 328 17.76 -5.38 -12.14
CA VAL A 328 18.45 -4.16 -12.58
C VAL A 328 17.40 -3.14 -13.05
N PRO A 329 17.32 -1.93 -12.47
CA PRO A 329 16.41 -0.89 -12.98
C PRO A 329 16.72 -0.59 -14.46
N LEU A 330 15.68 -0.45 -15.29
CA LEU A 330 15.88 -0.23 -16.72
C LEU A 330 16.69 1.04 -17.01
N VAL A 331 16.50 2.09 -16.21
CA VAL A 331 17.30 3.33 -16.29
C VAL A 331 18.80 3.06 -16.11
N THR A 332 19.16 2.05 -15.34
CA THR A 332 20.55 1.63 -15.13
C THR A 332 21.01 0.64 -16.20
N ALA A 333 20.13 -0.26 -16.64
CA ALA A 333 20.45 -1.28 -17.64
C ALA A 333 20.66 -0.68 -19.05
N ASP A 334 19.88 0.33 -19.41
CA ASP A 334 19.93 1.02 -20.71
C ASP A 334 19.79 2.54 -20.51
N PRO A 335 20.85 3.23 -19.99
CA PRO A 335 20.77 4.63 -19.61
C PRO A 335 20.53 5.60 -20.78
N ASP A 336 20.92 5.22 -21.99
CA ASP A 336 20.71 6.00 -23.21
C ASP A 336 19.46 5.58 -23.99
N GLY A 337 18.73 4.60 -23.49
CA GLY A 337 17.53 4.07 -24.11
C GLY A 337 16.33 5.02 -24.07
N PRO A 338 15.33 4.77 -24.91
CA PRO A 338 14.16 5.65 -24.99
C PRO A 338 13.37 5.71 -23.68
N MET A 339 13.31 4.60 -22.94
CA MET A 339 12.60 4.53 -21.67
C MET A 339 13.34 5.29 -20.57
N ALA A 340 14.68 5.17 -20.50
CA ALA A 340 15.49 5.92 -19.55
C ALA A 340 15.36 7.44 -19.78
N ARG A 341 15.36 7.89 -21.04
CA ARG A 341 15.13 9.30 -21.38
C ARG A 341 13.76 9.81 -20.90
N ARG A 342 12.71 9.00 -21.00
CA ARG A 342 11.39 9.36 -20.44
C ARG A 342 11.42 9.51 -18.94
N PHE A 343 12.05 8.57 -18.22
CA PHE A 343 12.24 8.68 -16.78
C PHE A 343 13.11 9.88 -16.39
N ALA A 344 14.11 10.24 -17.18
CA ALA A 344 14.90 11.45 -16.97
C ALA A 344 14.04 12.72 -17.03
N ILE A 345 13.12 12.81 -18.00
CA ILE A 345 12.17 13.92 -18.12
C ILE A 345 11.20 13.94 -16.92
N ILE A 346 10.64 12.79 -16.57
CA ILE A 346 9.71 12.67 -15.45
C ILE A 346 10.41 13.07 -14.14
N SER A 347 11.62 12.57 -13.89
CA SER A 347 12.38 12.89 -12.68
C SER A 347 12.72 14.39 -12.58
N ALA A 348 13.00 15.06 -13.72
CA ALA A 348 13.22 16.50 -13.75
C ALA A 348 11.96 17.27 -13.33
N ARG A 349 10.81 16.93 -13.92
CA ARG A 349 9.52 17.56 -13.60
C ARG A 349 9.12 17.37 -12.13
N VAL A 350 9.35 16.17 -11.58
CA VAL A 350 9.08 15.89 -10.16
C VAL A 350 10.00 16.70 -9.26
N ALA A 351 11.31 16.78 -9.57
CA ALA A 351 12.25 17.58 -8.80
C ALA A 351 11.85 19.07 -8.76
N GLU A 352 11.52 19.65 -9.92
CA GLU A 352 11.02 21.02 -10.02
C GLU A 352 9.74 21.25 -9.20
N ALA A 353 8.81 20.29 -9.20
CA ALA A 353 7.59 20.39 -8.42
C ALA A 353 7.87 20.35 -6.91
N LEU A 354 8.77 19.47 -6.47
CA LEU A 354 9.20 19.39 -5.05
C LEU A 354 9.89 20.68 -4.56
N GLU A 355 10.60 21.39 -5.43
CA GLU A 355 11.25 22.67 -5.08
C GLU A 355 10.21 23.79 -4.94
N ARG A 356 9.22 23.86 -5.82
CA ARG A 356 8.17 24.90 -5.81
C ARG A 356 7.30 24.82 -4.54
N ASP A 357 6.86 23.60 -4.18
CA ASP A 357 5.95 23.41 -3.05
C ASP A 357 6.68 23.46 -1.69
N GLY A 358 8.00 23.24 -1.66
CA GLY A 358 8.82 23.35 -0.45
C GLY A 358 9.26 24.77 -0.07
N GLY A 359 9.00 25.76 -0.91
CA GLY A 359 9.37 27.18 -0.68
C GLY A 359 8.30 28.01 0.06
N THR A 360 7.17 27.44 0.42
CA THR A 360 6.04 28.13 1.07
C THR A 360 5.82 27.73 2.54
N GLY A 361 6.86 27.24 3.22
CA GLY A 361 6.84 26.87 4.63
C GLY A 361 7.69 27.78 5.52
#